data_c10753fa0ab0a03c5acdbba8beb72035
#
_entry.id   c10753fa0ab0a03c5acdbba8beb72035
#
_cell.length_a   1.000
_cell.length_b   1.000
_cell.length_c   1.000
_cell.angle_alpha   90.00
_cell.angle_beta   90.00
_cell.angle_gamma   90.00
#
_symmetry.space_group_name_H-M   'P 1'
#
loop_
_entity.id
_entity.type
_entity.pdbx_description
1 polymer ?
#
loop_
_entity_poly.entity_id
_entity_poly.type
_entity_poly.pdbx_seq_one_letter_code
_entity_poly.pdbx_strand_id
1 'polypeptide(L)'
;MNLCVHATFDCSIEEFRVMFNKYEDELRKCASDWKIGIVNDHEIIALWNITDMDGLQTITSSPEMTQWDADNNAVDVIYSIEKIS
;
A
#
# COMPACT_ATOMS: atom_id res chain seq x y z
N MET A 1 -12.49 -8.05 0.08
CA MET A 1 -11.05 -7.72 0.22
C MET A 1 -10.26 -9.02 0.38
N ASN A 2 -9.12 -9.10 -0.28
CA ASN A 2 -8.31 -10.33 -0.27
C ASN A 2 -6.87 -10.09 0.22
N LEU A 3 -6.51 -8.84 0.51
CA LEU A 3 -5.17 -8.49 0.98
C LEU A 3 -5.26 -7.45 2.09
N CYS A 4 -4.43 -7.63 3.12
CA CYS A 4 -4.26 -6.65 4.19
C CYS A 4 -2.79 -6.27 4.27
N VAL A 5 -2.50 -4.98 4.30
CA VAL A 5 -1.14 -4.46 4.44
C VAL A 5 -1.06 -3.64 5.72
N HIS A 6 -0.13 -4.02 6.59
CA HIS A 6 0.25 -3.21 7.74
C HIS A 6 1.58 -2.54 7.41
N ALA A 7 1.57 -1.23 7.31
CA ALA A 7 2.74 -0.46 6.90
C ALA A 7 3.17 0.53 7.97
N THR A 8 4.49 0.62 8.17
CA THR A 8 5.12 1.64 9.00
C THR A 8 6.17 2.39 8.20
N PHE A 9 6.37 3.67 8.49
CA PHE A 9 7.31 4.53 7.78
C PHE A 9 7.73 5.70 8.66
N ASP A 10 8.87 6.32 8.33
CA ASP A 10 9.40 7.46 9.10
C ASP A 10 8.78 8.79 8.70
N CYS A 11 8.26 8.92 7.47
CA CYS A 11 7.61 10.14 7.03
C CYS A 11 6.23 10.33 7.69
N SER A 12 5.65 11.52 7.51
CA SER A 12 4.31 11.82 8.00
C SER A 12 3.24 11.16 7.13
N ILE A 13 2.02 11.09 7.67
CA ILE A 13 0.84 10.63 6.91
C ILE A 13 0.60 11.52 5.68
N GLU A 14 0.83 12.82 5.78
CA GLU A 14 0.66 13.71 4.63
C GLU A 14 1.64 13.41 3.51
N GLU A 15 2.90 13.13 3.83
CA GLU A 15 3.90 12.72 2.86
C GLU A 15 3.54 11.35 2.25
N PHE A 16 3.04 10.43 3.05
CA PHE A 16 2.52 9.15 2.56
C PHE A 16 1.38 9.37 1.57
N ARG A 17 0.43 10.27 1.86
CA ARG A 17 -0.69 10.57 0.97
C ARG A 17 -0.22 11.15 -0.36
N VAL A 18 0.79 12.00 -0.35
CA VAL A 18 1.36 12.56 -1.58
C VAL A 18 1.91 11.43 -2.46
N MET A 19 2.68 10.52 -1.88
CA MET A 19 3.20 9.36 -2.60
C MET A 19 2.06 8.47 -3.11
N PHE A 20 1.10 8.15 -2.26
CA PHE A 20 -0.03 7.28 -2.62
C PHE A 20 -0.85 7.87 -3.78
N ASN A 21 -1.18 9.16 -3.71
CA ASN A 21 -1.95 9.83 -4.76
C ASN A 21 -1.25 9.81 -6.11
N LYS A 22 0.07 9.84 -6.10
CA LYS A 22 0.89 9.78 -7.32
C LYS A 22 0.70 8.46 -8.06
N TYR A 23 0.46 7.36 -7.34
CA TYR A 23 0.28 6.03 -7.93
C TYR A 23 -1.18 5.58 -8.01
N GLU A 24 -2.13 6.41 -7.59
CA GLU A 24 -3.53 6.02 -7.47
C GLU A 24 -4.11 5.47 -8.78
N ASP A 25 -3.85 6.13 -9.91
CA ASP A 25 -4.37 5.68 -11.21
C ASP A 25 -3.84 4.29 -11.60
N GLU A 26 -2.57 4.04 -11.33
CA GLU A 26 -1.95 2.74 -11.60
C GLU A 26 -2.46 1.67 -10.64
N LEU A 27 -2.65 2.02 -9.38
CA LEU A 27 -3.20 1.11 -8.37
C LEU A 27 -4.64 0.70 -8.71
N ARG A 28 -5.44 1.61 -9.27
CA ARG A 28 -6.81 1.30 -9.70
C ARG A 28 -6.87 0.26 -10.82
N LYS A 29 -5.80 0.08 -11.57
CA LYS A 29 -5.70 -0.98 -12.59
C LYS A 29 -5.45 -2.35 -11.97
N CYS A 30 -4.93 -2.40 -10.74
CA CYS A 30 -4.57 -3.63 -10.04
C CYS A 30 -5.54 -4.00 -8.92
N ALA A 31 -6.39 -3.06 -8.50
CA ALA A 31 -7.32 -3.25 -7.39
C ALA A 31 -8.66 -2.63 -7.70
N SER A 32 -9.73 -3.35 -7.38
CA SER A 32 -11.10 -2.85 -7.58
C SER A 32 -11.59 -2.00 -6.42
N ASP A 33 -10.99 -2.16 -5.24
CA ASP A 33 -11.37 -1.42 -4.04
C ASP A 33 -10.26 -1.45 -3.00
N TRP A 34 -10.22 -0.45 -2.13
CA TRP A 34 -9.34 -0.43 -0.96
C TRP A 34 -9.90 0.48 0.12
N LYS A 35 -9.46 0.20 1.36
CA LYS A 35 -9.74 1.03 2.54
C LYS A 35 -8.46 1.19 3.32
N ILE A 36 -8.15 2.42 3.71
CA ILE A 36 -6.94 2.72 4.47
C ILE A 36 -7.34 3.30 5.83
N GLY A 37 -6.89 2.61 6.89
CA GLY A 37 -7.04 3.09 8.25
C GLY A 37 -5.73 3.68 8.76
N ILE A 38 -5.78 4.88 9.30
CA ILE A 38 -4.62 5.55 9.88
C ILE A 38 -4.55 5.18 11.36
N VAL A 39 -3.46 4.51 11.76
CA VAL A 39 -3.23 4.14 13.16
C VAL A 39 -2.58 5.31 13.90
N ASN A 40 -1.52 5.87 13.32
CA ASN A 40 -0.85 7.08 13.80
C ASN A 40 -0.12 7.75 12.63
N ASP A 41 0.68 8.78 12.90
CA ASP A 41 1.37 9.55 11.86
C ASP A 41 2.40 8.74 11.05
N HIS A 42 2.76 7.54 11.53
CA HIS A 42 3.79 6.69 10.91
C HIS A 42 3.32 5.27 10.66
N GLU A 43 2.00 5.02 10.73
CA GLU A 43 1.48 3.67 10.67
C GLU A 43 0.08 3.65 10.06
N ILE A 44 -0.13 2.75 9.10
CA ILE A 44 -1.43 2.53 8.47
C ILE A 44 -1.75 1.03 8.40
N ILE A 45 -3.05 0.74 8.28
CA ILE A 45 -3.55 -0.57 7.90
C ILE A 45 -4.43 -0.38 6.67
N ALA A 46 -4.14 -1.11 5.61
CA ALA A 46 -4.89 -1.02 4.37
C ALA A 46 -5.50 -2.37 4.00
N LEU A 47 -6.77 -2.35 3.64
CA LEU A 47 -7.47 -3.51 3.09
C LEU A 47 -7.63 -3.30 1.59
N TRP A 48 -7.31 -4.32 0.80
CA TRP A 48 -7.34 -4.24 -0.66
C TRP A 48 -8.13 -5.39 -1.27
N ASN A 49 -8.83 -5.11 -2.35
CA ASN A 49 -9.32 -6.13 -3.25
C ASN A 49 -8.46 -6.14 -4.51
N ILE A 50 -7.43 -6.97 -4.51
CA ILE A 50 -6.45 -7.03 -5.60
C ILE A 50 -7.00 -7.92 -6.70
N THR A 51 -7.00 -7.40 -7.93
CA THR A 51 -7.44 -8.12 -9.14
C THR A 51 -6.29 -8.49 -10.05
N ASP A 52 -5.14 -7.82 -9.91
CA ASP A 52 -3.92 -8.08 -10.69
C ASP A 52 -2.70 -7.99 -9.76
N MET A 53 -2.30 -9.13 -9.21
CA MET A 53 -1.16 -9.21 -8.29
C MET A 53 0.17 -8.89 -9.00
N ASP A 54 0.33 -9.34 -10.24
CA ASP A 54 1.55 -9.07 -11.01
C ASP A 54 1.71 -7.57 -11.29
N GLY A 55 0.62 -6.89 -11.62
CA GLY A 55 0.61 -5.45 -11.79
C GLY A 55 0.98 -4.71 -10.50
N LEU A 56 0.43 -5.17 -9.36
CA LEU A 56 0.78 -4.60 -8.05
C LEU A 56 2.26 -4.77 -7.74
N GLN A 57 2.82 -5.96 -7.97
CA GLN A 57 4.24 -6.22 -7.76
C GLN A 57 5.12 -5.36 -8.65
N THR A 58 4.71 -5.11 -9.88
CA THR A 58 5.43 -4.21 -10.79
C THR A 58 5.51 -2.79 -10.24
N ILE A 59 4.41 -2.29 -9.68
CA ILE A 59 4.38 -0.95 -9.06
C ILE A 59 5.27 -0.90 -7.82
N THR A 60 5.12 -1.86 -6.91
CA THR A 60 5.83 -1.86 -5.63
C THR A 60 7.32 -2.14 -5.76
N SER A 61 7.74 -2.83 -6.82
CA SER A 61 9.16 -3.10 -7.11
C SER A 61 9.80 -2.08 -8.04
N SER A 62 9.08 -1.04 -8.46
CA SER A 62 9.64 0.01 -9.31
C SER A 62 10.82 0.71 -8.61
N PRO A 63 11.81 1.25 -9.36
CA PRO A 63 12.94 1.94 -8.75
C PRO A 63 12.52 3.11 -7.87
N GLU A 64 11.47 3.84 -8.26
CA GLU A 64 10.96 4.97 -7.50
C GLU A 64 10.35 4.54 -6.16
N MET A 65 9.54 3.48 -6.14
CA MET A 65 8.97 2.95 -4.90
C MET A 65 10.03 2.34 -4.00
N THR A 66 10.99 1.62 -4.57
CA THR A 66 12.11 1.05 -3.82
C THR A 66 12.92 2.16 -3.14
N GLN A 67 13.15 3.27 -3.84
CA GLN A 67 13.85 4.43 -3.29
C GLN A 67 13.04 5.10 -2.18
N TRP A 68 11.73 5.25 -2.38
CA TRP A 68 10.85 5.82 -1.36
C TRP A 68 10.85 4.97 -0.08
N ASP A 69 10.78 3.64 -0.23
CA ASP A 69 10.83 2.72 0.90
C ASP A 69 12.15 2.86 1.67
N ALA A 70 13.27 2.95 0.96
CA ALA A 70 14.59 3.12 1.58
C ALA A 70 14.71 4.48 2.30
N ASP A 71 14.24 5.55 1.67
CA ASP A 71 14.32 6.91 2.22
C ASP A 71 13.48 7.08 3.48
N ASN A 72 12.40 6.31 3.62
CA ASN A 72 11.44 6.44 4.72
C ASN A 72 11.46 5.23 5.66
N ASN A 73 12.41 4.31 5.51
CA ASN A 73 12.47 3.06 6.28
C ASN A 73 11.11 2.34 6.31
N ALA A 74 10.44 2.29 5.16
CA ALA A 74 9.12 1.70 5.06
C ALA A 74 9.18 0.18 5.24
N VAL A 75 8.30 -0.34 6.08
CA VAL A 75 8.15 -1.77 6.32
C VAL A 75 6.70 -2.14 6.11
N ASP A 76 6.47 -3.08 5.20
CA ASP A 76 5.14 -3.60 4.91
C ASP A 76 5.05 -5.06 5.37
N VAL A 77 4.02 -5.37 6.16
CA VAL A 77 3.66 -6.75 6.47
C VAL A 77 2.35 -7.04 5.73
N ILE A 78 2.37 -8.04 4.87
CA ILE A 78 1.27 -8.35 3.96
C ILE A 78 0.62 -9.65 4.37
N TYR A 79 -0.71 -9.62 4.52
CA TYR A 79 -1.52 -10.79 4.87
C TYR A 79 -2.52 -11.06 3.75
N SER A 80 -2.69 -12.32 3.37
CA SER A 80 -3.85 -12.70 2.59
C SER A 80 -5.04 -12.88 3.53
N ILE A 81 -6.21 -12.44 3.09
CA ILE A 81 -7.43 -12.56 3.89
C ILE A 81 -8.53 -13.22 3.07
N GLU A 82 -9.38 -13.98 3.76
CA GLU A 82 -10.51 -14.69 3.17
C GLU A 82 -11.77 -14.35 3.93
N LYS A 83 -12.88 -14.28 3.20
CA LYS A 83 -14.20 -14.11 3.80
C LYS A 83 -14.61 -15.43 4.47
N ILE A 84 -14.99 -15.38 5.72
CA ILE A 84 -15.40 -16.57 6.48
C ILE A 84 -16.89 -16.89 6.25
N SER A 85 -17.69 -15.88 6.04
CA SER A 85 -19.15 -16.07 5.90
C SER A 85 -19.74 -15.23 4.80
#